data_e0c94cc5d70a804c2fd9abe477ada799
#
_entry.id   e0c94cc5d70a804c2fd9abe477ada799
#
_cell.length_a   1.000
_cell.length_b   1.000
_cell.length_c   1.000
_cell.angle_alpha   90.00
_cell.angle_beta   90.00
_cell.angle_gamma   90.00
#
_symmetry.space_group_name_H-M   'P 1'
#
loop_
_entity.id
_entity.type
_entity.pdbx_description
1 polymer ?
#
loop_
_entity_poly.entity_id
_entity_poly.type
_entity_poly.pdbx_seq_one_letter_code
_entity_poly.pdbx_strand_id
1 'polypeptide(L)'
;MINRRVVLTAVAASFATAVAAPTLAQDWKAKYPEIVFTVVPAENATGVTERYASFVAYLSNELGTKVTLRVANDYAALIEGQRAGNIHIGMYGPASFARALLTGVKTEAFAIEVNGDGTKGYHSVFYVKKDSPYQKVEDLKGKNLGLVDLNSTSGNNVPRFALNQMGIEPEQFFAKVIYTGSHENAVIALQQGTVDIAANWWNDETESNLQRMARKGMAKAEDFRIIYKSDLIVNSPMAYLSDLPEDLKAAIRNAVLNIATKDKAAFDKIYEGKSRPLEAVDSKAYEPVIKLIKFVDELKKKKGS
;
A
#
# COMPACT_ATOMS: atom_id res chain seq x y z
N MET A 1 -90.37 -17.66 -31.57
CA MET A 1 -89.70 -18.56 -30.65
C MET A 1 -88.18 -18.45 -30.96
N ILE A 2 -87.48 -17.65 -30.17
CA ILE A 2 -86.02 -17.40 -30.39
C ILE A 2 -85.34 -17.71 -29.06
N ASN A 3 -84.56 -18.78 -29.05
CA ASN A 3 -83.69 -19.20 -27.94
C ASN A 3 -82.44 -18.40 -27.93
N ARG A 4 -82.18 -17.58 -26.89
CA ARG A 4 -80.91 -16.92 -26.58
C ARG A 4 -80.07 -17.82 -25.68
N ARG A 5 -78.98 -18.37 -26.22
CA ARG A 5 -77.93 -19.01 -25.45
C ARG A 5 -76.96 -17.94 -24.93
N VAL A 6 -76.93 -17.82 -23.60
CA VAL A 6 -75.93 -17.01 -22.92
C VAL A 6 -74.63 -17.84 -22.81
N VAL A 7 -73.53 -17.34 -23.41
CA VAL A 7 -72.20 -17.91 -23.27
C VAL A 7 -71.50 -17.16 -22.13
N LEU A 8 -71.26 -17.82 -20.99
CA LEU A 8 -70.45 -17.31 -19.92
C LEU A 8 -68.97 -17.58 -20.26
N THR A 9 -68.20 -16.53 -20.50
CA THR A 9 -66.76 -16.59 -20.66
C THR A 9 -66.12 -16.43 -19.28
N ALA A 10 -65.53 -17.48 -18.70
CA ALA A 10 -64.77 -17.44 -17.49
C ALA A 10 -63.35 -16.91 -17.82
N VAL A 11 -63.01 -15.74 -17.29
CA VAL A 11 -61.67 -15.18 -17.34
C VAL A 11 -60.87 -15.77 -16.16
N ALA A 12 -59.95 -16.69 -16.45
CA ALA A 12 -59.00 -17.20 -15.46
C ALA A 12 -57.89 -16.19 -15.27
N ALA A 13 -57.90 -15.45 -14.17
CA ALA A 13 -56.79 -14.59 -13.75
C ALA A 13 -55.66 -15.45 -13.18
N SER A 14 -54.59 -15.66 -13.98
CA SER A 14 -53.35 -16.30 -13.54
C SER A 14 -52.56 -15.34 -12.64
N PHE A 15 -52.61 -15.53 -11.34
CA PHE A 15 -51.68 -14.89 -10.41
C PHE A 15 -50.30 -15.54 -10.58
N ALA A 16 -49.40 -14.85 -11.30
CA ALA A 16 -47.96 -15.18 -11.30
C ALA A 16 -47.41 -14.75 -9.93
N THR A 17 -47.26 -15.69 -9.01
CA THR A 17 -46.48 -15.50 -7.78
C THR A 17 -45.00 -15.37 -8.22
N ALA A 18 -44.50 -14.16 -8.25
CA ALA A 18 -43.06 -13.91 -8.34
C ALA A 18 -42.42 -14.49 -7.07
N VAL A 19 -41.86 -15.69 -7.19
CA VAL A 19 -40.97 -16.24 -6.18
C VAL A 19 -39.73 -15.36 -6.22
N ALA A 20 -39.60 -14.43 -5.27
CA ALA A 20 -38.36 -13.72 -5.01
C ALA A 20 -37.31 -14.79 -4.72
N ALA A 21 -36.37 -14.97 -5.63
CA ALA A 21 -35.19 -15.77 -5.38
C ALA A 21 -34.56 -15.26 -4.08
N PRO A 22 -34.24 -16.15 -3.11
CA PRO A 22 -33.51 -15.71 -1.94
C PRO A 22 -32.23 -15.04 -2.44
N THR A 23 -32.07 -13.77 -2.18
CA THR A 23 -30.76 -13.11 -2.25
C THR A 23 -29.86 -13.99 -1.40
N LEU A 24 -28.85 -14.62 -2.03
CA LEU A 24 -27.79 -15.37 -1.34
C LEU A 24 -27.14 -14.37 -0.36
N ALA A 25 -27.71 -14.26 0.83
CA ALA A 25 -27.26 -13.33 1.84
C ALA A 25 -25.92 -13.86 2.35
N GLN A 26 -24.85 -13.21 1.86
CA GLN A 26 -23.52 -13.16 2.46
C GLN A 26 -23.11 -14.39 3.29
N ASP A 27 -23.07 -15.55 2.65
CA ASP A 27 -22.65 -16.82 3.28
C ASP A 27 -21.19 -16.78 3.77
N TRP A 28 -20.39 -15.83 3.22
CA TRP A 28 -19.00 -15.64 3.59
C TRP A 28 -18.78 -15.22 5.05
N LYS A 29 -19.76 -14.59 5.73
CA LYS A 29 -19.62 -14.16 7.13
C LYS A 29 -19.41 -15.32 8.10
N ALA A 30 -20.01 -16.46 7.83
CA ALA A 30 -19.78 -17.66 8.62
C ALA A 30 -18.35 -18.19 8.46
N LYS A 31 -17.80 -18.09 7.25
CA LYS A 31 -16.42 -18.52 6.93
C LYS A 31 -15.36 -17.49 7.35
N TYR A 32 -15.69 -16.19 7.32
CA TYR A 32 -14.81 -15.07 7.67
C TYR A 32 -15.41 -14.22 8.79
N PRO A 33 -15.50 -14.76 10.03
CA PRO A 33 -16.04 -14.01 11.17
C PRO A 33 -15.14 -12.83 11.58
N GLU A 34 -13.90 -12.84 11.10
CA GLU A 34 -12.91 -11.79 11.26
C GLU A 34 -12.12 -11.58 9.96
N ILE A 35 -11.98 -10.34 9.56
CA ILE A 35 -11.13 -9.90 8.44
C ILE A 35 -9.88 -9.25 9.03
N VAL A 36 -8.70 -9.72 8.65
CA VAL A 36 -7.42 -9.15 9.09
C VAL A 36 -6.91 -8.19 8.03
N PHE A 37 -6.72 -6.94 8.42
CA PHE A 37 -6.07 -5.89 7.64
C PHE A 37 -4.66 -5.64 8.16
N THR A 38 -3.70 -5.47 7.26
CA THR A 38 -2.30 -5.21 7.62
C THR A 38 -1.69 -4.19 6.66
N VAL A 39 -0.76 -3.38 7.14
CA VAL A 39 0.02 -2.44 6.33
C VAL A 39 1.51 -2.72 6.48
N VAL A 40 2.31 -2.42 5.46
CA VAL A 40 3.77 -2.44 5.59
C VAL A 40 4.22 -1.40 6.62
N PRO A 41 5.21 -1.70 7.49
CA PRO A 41 5.62 -0.82 8.59
C PRO A 41 6.46 0.37 8.08
N ALA A 42 5.82 1.34 7.43
CA ALA A 42 6.50 2.56 6.98
C ALA A 42 6.82 3.52 8.13
N GLU A 43 6.06 3.46 9.20
CA GLU A 43 6.19 4.22 10.44
C GLU A 43 6.21 3.27 11.66
N ASN A 44 6.40 3.79 12.86
CA ASN A 44 6.39 2.97 14.07
C ASN A 44 5.01 2.38 14.36
N ALA A 45 4.96 1.30 15.17
CA ALA A 45 3.73 0.54 15.41
C ALA A 45 2.59 1.38 16.02
N THR A 46 2.91 2.33 16.90
CA THR A 46 1.93 3.25 17.49
C THR A 46 1.32 4.14 16.41
N GLY A 47 2.16 4.75 15.55
CA GLY A 47 1.71 5.59 14.44
C GLY A 47 0.81 4.83 13.46
N VAL A 48 1.17 3.58 13.11
CA VAL A 48 0.32 2.69 12.29
C VAL A 48 -1.04 2.48 12.97
N THR A 49 -1.05 2.12 14.25
CA THR A 49 -2.28 1.84 15.00
C THR A 49 -3.19 3.07 15.05
N GLU A 50 -2.65 4.23 15.39
CA GLU A 50 -3.42 5.47 15.47
C GLU A 50 -3.98 5.91 14.12
N ARG A 51 -3.19 5.77 13.05
CA ARG A 51 -3.58 6.14 11.68
C ARG A 51 -4.74 5.30 11.16
N TYR A 52 -4.71 3.99 11.38
CA TYR A 52 -5.67 3.06 10.78
C TYR A 52 -6.83 2.66 11.68
N ALA A 53 -6.87 3.08 12.96
CA ALA A 53 -7.93 2.71 13.89
C ALA A 53 -9.33 3.05 13.38
N SER A 54 -9.54 4.29 12.90
CA SER A 54 -10.84 4.73 12.36
C SER A 54 -11.21 3.98 11.07
N PHE A 55 -10.22 3.69 10.21
CA PHE A 55 -10.42 2.91 8.99
C PHE A 55 -10.91 1.49 9.28
N VAL A 56 -10.29 0.82 10.24
CA VAL A 56 -10.67 -0.54 10.67
C VAL A 56 -12.08 -0.56 11.27
N ALA A 57 -12.43 0.45 12.08
CA ALA A 57 -13.78 0.61 12.61
C ALA A 57 -14.80 0.84 11.50
N TYR A 58 -14.49 1.73 10.54
CA TYR A 58 -15.31 1.97 9.36
C TYR A 58 -15.51 0.68 8.54
N LEU A 59 -14.45 -0.06 8.22
CA LEU A 59 -14.57 -1.32 7.50
C LEU A 59 -15.39 -2.35 8.24
N SER A 60 -15.27 -2.44 9.58
CA SER A 60 -16.07 -3.35 10.39
C SER A 60 -17.56 -3.04 10.26
N ASN A 61 -17.93 -1.76 10.26
CA ASN A 61 -19.32 -1.32 10.11
C ASN A 61 -19.84 -1.62 8.69
N GLU A 62 -19.08 -1.28 7.65
CA GLU A 62 -19.49 -1.48 6.25
C GLU A 62 -19.65 -2.96 5.89
N LEU A 63 -18.74 -3.82 6.38
CA LEU A 63 -18.78 -5.26 6.12
C LEU A 63 -19.71 -6.01 7.07
N GLY A 64 -20.09 -5.40 8.20
CA GLY A 64 -20.90 -6.06 9.24
C GLY A 64 -20.22 -7.32 9.79
N THR A 65 -18.88 -7.32 9.85
CA THR A 65 -18.03 -8.34 10.46
C THR A 65 -16.83 -7.66 11.11
N LYS A 66 -16.20 -8.33 12.07
CA LYS A 66 -15.03 -7.78 12.75
C LYS A 66 -13.87 -7.61 11.77
N VAL A 67 -13.32 -6.40 11.68
CA VAL A 67 -12.04 -6.14 11.00
C VAL A 67 -11.00 -5.80 12.06
N THR A 68 -9.81 -6.39 11.98
CA THR A 68 -8.70 -6.12 12.91
C THR A 68 -7.48 -5.64 12.16
N LEU A 69 -6.81 -4.64 12.72
CA LEU A 69 -5.49 -4.24 12.28
C LEU A 69 -4.44 -5.16 12.91
N ARG A 70 -3.62 -5.78 12.09
CA ARG A 70 -2.41 -6.46 12.54
C ARG A 70 -1.19 -5.65 12.10
N VAL A 71 -0.41 -5.17 13.05
CA VAL A 71 0.83 -4.47 12.74
C VAL A 71 1.90 -5.50 12.36
N ALA A 72 2.47 -5.35 11.17
CA ALA A 72 3.56 -6.20 10.70
C ALA A 72 4.90 -5.74 11.29
N ASN A 73 5.78 -6.68 11.61
CA ASN A 73 7.12 -6.37 12.10
C ASN A 73 8.06 -5.90 10.99
N ASP A 74 7.84 -6.40 9.77
CA ASP A 74 8.59 -6.07 8.56
C ASP A 74 7.71 -6.24 7.31
N TYR A 75 8.23 -5.90 6.14
CA TYR A 75 7.51 -6.03 4.88
C TYR A 75 7.25 -7.49 4.48
N ALA A 76 8.15 -8.41 4.85
CA ALA A 76 8.00 -9.83 4.55
C ALA A 76 6.83 -10.44 5.35
N ALA A 77 6.57 -9.98 6.58
CA ALA A 77 5.47 -10.45 7.41
C ALA A 77 4.09 -10.26 6.74
N LEU A 78 3.88 -9.16 6.00
CA LEU A 78 2.66 -8.99 5.21
C LEU A 78 2.59 -9.99 4.05
N ILE A 79 3.68 -10.18 3.30
CA ILE A 79 3.76 -11.12 2.17
C ILE A 79 3.44 -12.54 2.65
N GLU A 80 4.12 -13.00 3.70
CA GLU A 80 3.96 -14.36 4.24
C GLU A 80 2.61 -14.53 4.96
N GLY A 81 2.10 -13.48 5.60
CA GLY A 81 0.78 -13.50 6.21
C GLY A 81 -0.35 -13.67 5.18
N GLN A 82 -0.25 -13.04 4.00
CA GLN A 82 -1.18 -13.30 2.90
C GLN A 82 -0.95 -14.67 2.26
N ARG A 83 0.31 -15.11 2.09
CA ARG A 83 0.63 -16.46 1.60
C ARG A 83 -0.05 -17.55 2.45
N ALA A 84 -0.02 -17.37 3.76
CA ALA A 84 -0.62 -18.30 4.72
C ALA A 84 -2.15 -18.16 4.88
N GLY A 85 -2.77 -17.16 4.21
CA GLY A 85 -4.20 -16.87 4.35
C GLY A 85 -4.58 -16.19 5.66
N ASN A 86 -3.61 -15.74 6.47
CA ASN A 86 -3.82 -15.12 7.77
C ASN A 86 -4.05 -13.60 7.71
N ILE A 87 -3.79 -12.98 6.56
CA ILE A 87 -4.03 -11.58 6.25
C ILE A 87 -4.90 -11.52 5.02
N HIS A 88 -6.10 -10.95 5.17
CA HIS A 88 -7.10 -10.91 4.11
C HIS A 88 -6.94 -9.68 3.21
N ILE A 89 -6.59 -8.53 3.81
CA ILE A 89 -6.38 -7.26 3.11
C ILE A 89 -5.01 -6.71 3.50
N GLY A 90 -4.19 -6.37 2.51
CA GLY A 90 -2.87 -5.77 2.70
C GLY A 90 -2.75 -4.40 2.04
N MET A 91 -2.18 -3.43 2.72
CA MET A 91 -1.67 -2.21 2.10
C MET A 91 -0.16 -2.37 1.91
N TYR A 92 0.23 -2.60 0.68
CA TYR A 92 1.59 -2.88 0.27
C TYR A 92 2.35 -1.60 -0.15
N GLY A 93 3.68 -1.68 -0.16
CA GLY A 93 4.45 -0.86 -1.08
C GLY A 93 4.48 -1.54 -2.46
N PRO A 94 4.66 -0.80 -3.58
CA PRO A 94 4.66 -1.42 -4.91
C PRO A 94 5.66 -2.57 -5.09
N ALA A 95 6.87 -2.47 -4.51
CA ALA A 95 7.87 -3.53 -4.57
C ALA A 95 7.50 -4.77 -3.74
N SER A 96 6.95 -4.60 -2.55
CA SER A 96 6.49 -5.73 -1.73
C SER A 96 5.29 -6.42 -2.37
N PHE A 97 4.39 -5.68 -3.04
CA PHE A 97 3.31 -6.26 -3.84
C PHE A 97 3.86 -7.06 -5.03
N ALA A 98 4.79 -6.46 -5.80
CA ALA A 98 5.47 -7.16 -6.89
C ALA A 98 6.19 -8.43 -6.41
N ARG A 99 6.84 -8.37 -5.23
CA ARG A 99 7.46 -9.55 -4.60
C ARG A 99 6.44 -10.62 -4.26
N ALA A 100 5.29 -10.24 -3.68
CA ALA A 100 4.21 -11.18 -3.38
C ALA A 100 3.75 -11.91 -4.66
N LEU A 101 3.50 -11.18 -5.76
CA LEU A 101 3.12 -11.78 -7.05
C LEU A 101 4.21 -12.70 -7.60
N LEU A 102 5.48 -12.27 -7.61
CA LEU A 102 6.61 -13.04 -8.13
C LEU A 102 6.86 -14.33 -7.36
N THR A 103 6.51 -14.36 -6.10
CA THR A 103 6.66 -15.54 -5.24
C THR A 103 5.39 -16.38 -5.13
N GLY A 104 4.36 -16.08 -5.95
CA GLY A 104 3.13 -16.88 -6.07
C GLY A 104 2.12 -16.70 -4.95
N VAL A 105 2.16 -15.56 -4.23
CA VAL A 105 1.08 -15.20 -3.29
C VAL A 105 -0.18 -14.90 -4.09
N LYS A 106 -1.29 -15.51 -3.72
CA LYS A 106 -2.60 -15.29 -4.32
C LYS A 106 -3.20 -13.98 -3.82
N THR A 107 -2.77 -12.87 -4.40
CA THR A 107 -3.20 -11.52 -4.05
C THR A 107 -3.48 -10.70 -5.29
N GLU A 108 -4.44 -9.78 -5.24
CA GLU A 108 -4.78 -8.87 -6.33
C GLU A 108 -5.01 -7.45 -5.82
N ALA A 109 -4.44 -6.48 -6.52
CA ALA A 109 -4.64 -5.06 -6.23
C ALA A 109 -6.05 -4.64 -6.63
N PHE A 110 -6.70 -3.79 -5.82
CA PHE A 110 -8.05 -3.32 -6.09
C PHE A 110 -8.27 -1.82 -5.86
N ALA A 111 -7.41 -1.16 -5.10
CA ALA A 111 -7.50 0.28 -4.82
C ALA A 111 -6.12 0.91 -4.77
N ILE A 112 -6.02 2.16 -5.22
CA ILE A 112 -4.80 2.96 -5.24
C ILE A 112 -5.06 4.36 -4.70
N GLU A 113 -4.09 4.92 -4.00
CA GLU A 113 -4.09 6.31 -3.56
C GLU A 113 -3.96 7.28 -4.75
N VAL A 114 -4.72 8.37 -4.72
CA VAL A 114 -4.62 9.49 -5.65
C VAL A 114 -4.18 10.72 -4.88
N ASN A 115 -3.03 11.28 -5.23
CA ASN A 115 -2.49 12.47 -4.59
C ASN A 115 -3.40 13.70 -4.78
N GLY A 116 -3.22 14.72 -3.97
CA GLY A 116 -4.03 15.94 -4.05
C GLY A 116 -3.99 16.65 -5.41
N ASP A 117 -2.89 16.51 -6.16
CA ASP A 117 -2.75 17.01 -7.54
C ASP A 117 -3.39 16.10 -8.61
N GLY A 118 -3.82 14.91 -8.24
CA GLY A 118 -4.41 13.90 -9.13
C GLY A 118 -3.42 12.87 -9.66
N THR A 119 -2.14 12.97 -9.34
CA THR A 119 -1.17 11.94 -9.70
C THR A 119 -1.38 10.67 -8.88
N LYS A 120 -0.97 9.51 -9.44
CA LYS A 120 -1.05 8.20 -8.79
C LYS A 120 0.36 7.62 -8.61
N GLY A 121 1.25 8.47 -8.13
CA GLY A 121 2.64 8.10 -7.99
C GLY A 121 3.40 9.00 -7.02
N TYR A 122 4.59 8.55 -6.65
CA TYR A 122 5.48 9.19 -5.71
C TYR A 122 6.93 8.95 -6.13
N HIS A 123 7.89 9.51 -5.41
CA HIS A 123 9.32 9.39 -5.71
C HIS A 123 10.07 8.71 -4.57
N SER A 124 11.14 8.03 -4.93
CA SER A 124 12.23 7.70 -4.01
C SER A 124 13.20 8.86 -3.97
N VAL A 125 13.64 9.23 -2.78
CA VAL A 125 14.63 10.29 -2.58
C VAL A 125 15.77 9.81 -1.70
N PHE A 126 16.94 10.43 -1.85
CA PHE A 126 18.00 10.38 -0.87
C PHE A 126 18.09 11.70 -0.11
N TYR A 127 17.95 11.61 1.21
CA TYR A 127 18.20 12.71 2.13
C TYR A 127 19.63 12.66 2.67
N VAL A 128 20.20 13.85 2.84
CA VAL A 128 21.38 14.12 3.67
C VAL A 128 21.08 15.24 4.64
N LYS A 129 21.89 15.41 5.69
CA LYS A 129 21.79 16.61 6.54
C LYS A 129 22.06 17.86 5.73
N LYS A 130 21.32 18.93 5.99
CA LYS A 130 21.45 20.19 5.25
C LYS A 130 22.82 20.82 5.37
N ASP A 131 23.43 20.73 6.55
CA ASP A 131 24.75 21.26 6.88
C ASP A 131 25.91 20.36 6.43
N SER A 132 25.61 19.16 5.88
CA SER A 132 26.64 18.26 5.35
C SER A 132 27.26 18.79 4.06
N PRO A 133 28.54 18.45 3.76
CA PRO A 133 29.21 18.89 2.54
C PRO A 133 28.72 18.20 1.28
N TYR A 134 27.92 17.11 1.39
CA TYR A 134 27.55 16.24 0.29
C TYR A 134 26.50 16.87 -0.63
N GLN A 135 26.82 17.11 -1.91
CA GLN A 135 25.93 17.73 -2.89
C GLN A 135 25.27 16.68 -3.82
N LYS A 136 25.90 15.54 -4.01
CA LYS A 136 25.50 14.43 -4.85
C LYS A 136 25.91 13.10 -4.25
N VAL A 137 25.36 12.01 -4.77
CA VAL A 137 25.57 10.67 -4.21
C VAL A 137 27.05 10.27 -4.26
N GLU A 138 27.77 10.68 -5.28
CA GLU A 138 29.20 10.36 -5.47
C GLU A 138 30.11 10.93 -4.37
N ASP A 139 29.69 12.00 -3.70
CA ASP A 139 30.44 12.60 -2.58
C ASP A 139 30.45 11.71 -1.32
N LEU A 140 29.60 10.67 -1.31
CA LEU A 140 29.37 9.80 -0.15
C LEU A 140 30.18 8.49 -0.20
N LYS A 141 31.22 8.41 -1.04
CA LYS A 141 32.11 7.24 -1.06
C LYS A 141 32.72 7.00 0.32
N GLY A 142 32.62 5.77 0.81
CA GLY A 142 33.12 5.37 2.13
C GLY A 142 32.27 5.88 3.32
N LYS A 143 31.06 6.39 3.07
CA LYS A 143 30.06 6.81 4.08
C LYS A 143 29.03 5.72 4.32
N ASN A 144 28.11 5.93 5.27
CA ASN A 144 27.11 4.95 5.61
C ASN A 144 25.79 5.24 4.90
N LEU A 145 25.23 4.25 4.20
CA LEU A 145 23.93 4.32 3.53
C LEU A 145 22.85 3.70 4.41
N GLY A 146 21.77 4.45 4.68
CA GLY A 146 20.54 3.96 5.29
C GLY A 146 19.52 3.57 4.24
N LEU A 147 19.17 2.28 4.20
CA LEU A 147 18.03 1.75 3.48
C LEU A 147 16.95 1.34 4.48
N VAL A 148 15.70 1.11 3.99
CA VAL A 148 14.57 0.84 4.88
C VAL A 148 14.41 -0.66 5.15
N ASP A 149 13.98 -1.43 4.16
CA ASP A 149 13.67 -2.85 4.21
C ASP A 149 13.92 -3.46 2.83
N LEU A 150 14.31 -4.72 2.76
CA LEU A 150 14.59 -5.44 1.50
C LEU A 150 13.46 -5.37 0.48
N ASN A 151 12.21 -5.33 0.96
CA ASN A 151 11.00 -5.28 0.14
C ASN A 151 10.43 -3.86 -0.02
N SER A 152 11.06 -2.84 0.58
CA SER A 152 10.65 -1.44 0.38
C SER A 152 10.94 -0.98 -1.05
N THR A 153 9.99 -0.26 -1.65
CA THR A 153 10.14 0.31 -2.99
C THR A 153 11.11 1.47 -2.98
N SER A 154 10.72 2.59 -2.34
CA SER A 154 11.51 3.82 -2.29
C SER A 154 12.61 3.79 -1.23
N GLY A 155 12.55 2.84 -0.29
CA GLY A 155 13.57 2.68 0.73
C GLY A 155 14.66 1.67 0.39
N ASN A 156 14.55 0.92 -0.73
CA ASN A 156 15.57 -0.07 -1.10
C ASN A 156 15.64 -0.34 -2.61
N ASN A 157 14.55 -0.81 -3.24
CA ASN A 157 14.66 -1.36 -4.59
C ASN A 157 14.91 -0.27 -5.65
N VAL A 158 14.19 0.85 -5.58
CA VAL A 158 14.45 2.02 -6.45
C VAL A 158 15.79 2.66 -6.15
N PRO A 159 16.20 2.92 -4.89
CA PRO A 159 17.55 3.34 -4.55
C PRO A 159 18.66 2.47 -5.14
N ARG A 160 18.55 1.13 -5.01
CA ARG A 160 19.55 0.21 -5.58
C ARG A 160 19.61 0.25 -7.10
N PHE A 161 18.45 0.35 -7.74
CA PHE A 161 18.37 0.53 -9.18
C PHE A 161 19.05 1.84 -9.60
N ALA A 162 18.75 2.95 -8.93
CA ALA A 162 19.35 4.25 -9.21
C ALA A 162 20.87 4.25 -9.02
N LEU A 163 21.37 3.69 -7.93
CA LEU A 163 22.80 3.56 -7.68
C LEU A 163 23.48 2.74 -8.78
N ASN A 164 22.87 1.64 -9.21
CA ASN A 164 23.38 0.85 -10.33
C ASN A 164 23.46 1.65 -11.64
N GLN A 165 22.43 2.46 -11.95
CA GLN A 165 22.44 3.34 -13.12
C GLN A 165 23.58 4.41 -13.07
N MET A 166 23.99 4.80 -11.86
CA MET A 166 25.12 5.69 -11.63
C MET A 166 26.47 4.95 -11.65
N GLY A 167 26.48 3.63 -11.91
CA GLY A 167 27.68 2.80 -11.83
C GLY A 167 28.17 2.59 -10.39
N ILE A 168 27.31 2.83 -9.40
CA ILE A 168 27.63 2.69 -7.97
C ILE A 168 27.13 1.35 -7.47
N GLU A 169 28.06 0.55 -6.96
CA GLU A 169 27.80 -0.68 -6.24
C GLU A 169 27.72 -0.38 -4.74
N PRO A 170 26.52 -0.46 -4.11
CA PRO A 170 26.37 0.01 -2.75
C PRO A 170 27.32 -0.62 -1.75
N GLU A 171 27.49 -1.94 -1.78
CA GLU A 171 28.31 -2.68 -0.82
C GLU A 171 29.84 -2.44 -0.97
N GLN A 172 30.26 -1.92 -2.13
CA GLN A 172 31.67 -1.57 -2.41
C GLN A 172 31.92 -0.07 -2.26
N PHE A 173 30.92 0.73 -2.54
CA PHE A 173 31.01 2.18 -2.54
C PHE A 173 30.85 2.78 -1.15
N PHE A 174 29.84 2.31 -0.40
CA PHE A 174 29.58 2.75 0.97
C PHE A 174 30.39 1.93 1.98
N ALA A 175 30.77 2.55 3.09
CA ALA A 175 31.42 1.83 4.19
C ALA A 175 30.48 0.79 4.82
N LYS A 176 29.19 1.15 4.95
CA LYS A 176 28.13 0.26 5.42
C LYS A 176 26.82 0.56 4.69
N VAL A 177 26.06 -0.49 4.42
CA VAL A 177 24.66 -0.43 3.99
C VAL A 177 23.81 -0.96 5.13
N ILE A 178 23.00 -0.10 5.75
CA ILE A 178 22.26 -0.37 6.98
C ILE A 178 20.77 -0.39 6.67
N TYR A 179 20.08 -1.48 7.01
CA TYR A 179 18.62 -1.55 6.96
C TYR A 179 18.02 -1.04 8.26
N THR A 180 17.23 0.02 8.19
CA THR A 180 16.69 0.74 9.35
C THR A 180 15.32 0.25 9.80
N GLY A 181 14.68 -0.63 9.00
CA GLY A 181 13.39 -1.26 9.28
C GLY A 181 12.16 -0.42 8.89
N SER A 182 12.22 0.91 9.00
CA SER A 182 11.13 1.80 8.59
C SER A 182 11.65 3.10 7.99
N HIS A 183 10.76 3.84 7.30
CA HIS A 183 11.08 5.16 6.75
C HIS A 183 11.35 6.19 7.85
N GLU A 184 10.63 6.13 8.97
CA GLU A 184 10.91 6.98 10.13
C GLU A 184 12.29 6.70 10.70
N ASN A 185 12.64 5.44 10.92
CA ASN A 185 13.95 5.05 11.44
C ASN A 185 15.09 5.47 10.53
N ALA A 186 14.90 5.49 9.21
CA ALA A 186 15.91 5.97 8.26
C ALA A 186 16.23 7.45 8.46
N VAL A 187 15.21 8.29 8.68
CA VAL A 187 15.40 9.72 9.02
C VAL A 187 16.06 9.87 10.41
N ILE A 188 15.61 9.10 11.40
CA ILE A 188 16.21 9.13 12.74
C ILE A 188 17.68 8.74 12.70
N ALA A 189 18.04 7.68 11.96
CA ALA A 189 19.43 7.25 11.80
C ALA A 189 20.30 8.33 11.14
N LEU A 190 19.74 9.06 10.15
CA LEU A 190 20.41 10.20 9.52
C LEU A 190 20.55 11.37 10.49
N GLN A 191 19.50 11.68 11.25
CA GLN A 191 19.53 12.73 12.27
C GLN A 191 20.59 12.47 13.35
N GLN A 192 20.70 11.22 13.79
CA GLN A 192 21.68 10.79 14.80
C GLN A 192 23.10 10.61 14.24
N GLY A 193 23.31 10.66 12.91
CA GLY A 193 24.61 10.44 12.27
C GLY A 193 25.04 8.98 12.23
N THR A 194 24.12 8.02 12.44
CA THR A 194 24.37 6.58 12.23
C THR A 194 24.56 6.28 10.76
N VAL A 195 23.85 7.02 9.90
CA VAL A 195 24.01 7.02 8.44
C VAL A 195 24.26 8.44 7.95
N ASP A 196 24.92 8.57 6.81
CA ASP A 196 25.26 9.86 6.19
C ASP A 196 24.26 10.23 5.09
N ILE A 197 23.56 9.24 4.54
CA ILE A 197 22.54 9.33 3.50
C ILE A 197 21.44 8.34 3.80
N ALA A 198 20.17 8.72 3.62
CA ALA A 198 19.01 7.88 3.89
C ALA A 198 18.02 7.87 2.72
N ALA A 199 17.61 6.67 2.30
CA ALA A 199 16.55 6.50 1.32
C ALA A 199 15.17 6.69 1.96
N ASN A 200 14.26 7.37 1.24
CA ASN A 200 12.92 7.62 1.73
C ASN A 200 11.90 7.83 0.60
N TRP A 201 10.61 8.04 0.96
CA TRP A 201 9.56 8.40 0.02
C TRP A 201 9.21 9.90 0.09
N TRP A 202 8.81 10.44 -1.05
CA TRP A 202 8.47 11.85 -1.23
C TRP A 202 7.42 12.00 -2.34
N ASN A 203 6.33 12.69 -2.08
CA ASN A 203 5.33 13.06 -3.07
C ASN A 203 5.60 14.46 -3.60
N ASP A 204 5.64 15.42 -2.68
CA ASP A 204 5.88 16.83 -2.95
C ASP A 204 6.44 17.55 -1.69
N GLU A 205 6.62 18.86 -1.78
CA GLU A 205 7.18 19.69 -0.70
C GLU A 205 6.30 19.70 0.57
N THR A 206 5.03 19.32 0.47
CA THR A 206 4.07 19.31 1.59
C THR A 206 3.78 17.90 2.10
N GLU A 207 4.09 16.87 1.31
CA GLU A 207 3.80 15.49 1.65
C GLU A 207 4.95 14.54 1.33
N SER A 208 5.58 14.08 2.39
CA SER A 208 6.65 13.08 2.41
C SER A 208 6.71 12.45 3.79
N ASN A 209 7.48 11.37 3.96
CA ASN A 209 7.74 10.84 5.28
C ASN A 209 8.35 11.89 6.22
N LEU A 210 9.31 12.66 5.71
CA LEU A 210 9.95 13.73 6.50
C LEU A 210 8.94 14.80 6.93
N GLN A 211 8.03 15.22 6.06
CA GLN A 211 6.96 16.16 6.41
C GLN A 211 5.99 15.58 7.44
N ARG A 212 5.64 14.30 7.33
CA ARG A 212 4.83 13.61 8.37
C ARG A 212 5.54 13.57 9.72
N MET A 213 6.82 13.27 9.72
CA MET A 213 7.63 13.30 10.96
C MET A 213 7.72 14.70 11.54
N ALA A 214 7.84 15.74 10.72
CA ALA A 214 7.86 17.13 11.17
C ALA A 214 6.52 17.53 11.83
N ARG A 215 5.39 17.14 11.25
CA ARG A 215 4.06 17.36 11.86
C ARG A 215 3.88 16.65 13.22
N LYS A 216 4.58 15.51 13.40
CA LYS A 216 4.61 14.77 14.67
C LYS A 216 5.67 15.31 15.66
N GLY A 217 6.45 16.32 15.30
CA GLY A 217 7.56 16.83 16.11
C GLY A 217 8.76 15.89 16.26
N MET A 218 8.88 14.89 15.37
CA MET A 218 9.95 13.89 15.40
C MET A 218 11.21 14.32 14.65
N ALA A 219 11.07 15.25 13.70
CA ALA A 219 12.18 15.82 12.93
C ALA A 219 11.86 17.26 12.52
N LYS A 220 12.88 18.03 12.15
CA LYS A 220 12.73 19.32 11.49
C LYS A 220 13.05 19.15 10.02
N ALA A 221 12.09 19.42 9.13
CA ALA A 221 12.27 19.20 7.71
C ALA A 221 13.40 20.04 7.10
N GLU A 222 13.60 21.25 7.65
CA GLU A 222 14.66 22.18 7.25
C GLU A 222 16.09 21.70 7.56
N ASP A 223 16.26 20.69 8.42
CA ASP A 223 17.57 20.11 8.74
C ASP A 223 18.09 19.13 7.70
N PHE A 224 17.28 18.85 6.66
CA PHE A 224 17.59 17.88 5.62
C PHE A 224 17.44 18.49 4.23
N ARG A 225 18.09 17.87 3.27
CA ARG A 225 17.90 18.18 1.83
C ARG A 225 17.95 16.93 0.99
N ILE A 226 17.27 16.99 -0.14
CA ILE A 226 17.28 15.95 -1.16
C ILE A 226 18.49 16.16 -2.07
N ILE A 227 19.27 15.11 -2.31
CA ILE A 227 20.38 15.11 -3.27
C ILE A 227 20.12 14.20 -4.46
N TYR A 228 19.06 13.41 -4.41
CA TYR A 228 18.57 12.56 -5.50
C TYR A 228 17.07 12.41 -5.41
N LYS A 229 16.39 12.42 -6.56
CA LYS A 229 14.97 12.09 -6.71
C LYS A 229 14.79 11.18 -7.92
N SER A 230 14.09 10.06 -7.74
CA SER A 230 13.80 9.10 -8.81
C SER A 230 12.74 9.60 -9.79
N ASP A 231 12.56 8.88 -10.90
CA ASP A 231 11.34 8.93 -11.69
C ASP A 231 10.12 8.56 -10.83
N LEU A 232 8.91 8.86 -11.37
CA LEU A 232 7.66 8.58 -10.69
C LEU A 232 7.44 7.07 -10.54
N ILE A 233 7.10 6.65 -9.33
CA ILE A 233 6.76 5.28 -8.96
C ILE A 233 5.25 5.21 -8.77
N VAL A 234 4.57 4.20 -9.30
CA VAL A 234 3.14 3.98 -9.04
C VAL A 234 2.86 3.91 -7.53
N ASN A 235 1.77 4.53 -7.07
CA ASN A 235 1.39 4.55 -5.65
C ASN A 235 1.11 3.13 -5.10
N SER A 236 1.15 3.03 -3.80
CA SER A 236 0.93 1.80 -3.02
C SER A 236 -0.45 1.20 -3.26
N PRO A 237 -0.59 -0.12 -3.54
CA PRO A 237 -1.88 -0.76 -3.67
C PRO A 237 -2.44 -1.18 -2.32
N MET A 238 -3.76 -1.11 -2.19
CA MET A 238 -4.50 -2.03 -1.34
C MET A 238 -4.80 -3.30 -2.15
N ALA A 239 -4.51 -4.46 -1.57
CA ALA A 239 -4.67 -5.75 -2.21
C ALA A 239 -5.35 -6.72 -1.23
N TYR A 240 -6.21 -7.58 -1.75
CA TYR A 240 -6.84 -8.65 -0.98
C TYR A 240 -6.42 -10.02 -1.51
N LEU A 241 -6.65 -11.06 -0.74
CA LEU A 241 -6.46 -12.42 -1.22
C LEU A 241 -7.39 -12.68 -2.41
N SER A 242 -6.85 -13.20 -3.52
CA SER A 242 -7.64 -13.51 -4.71
C SER A 242 -8.62 -14.66 -4.51
N ASP A 243 -8.38 -15.52 -3.51
CA ASP A 243 -9.24 -16.65 -3.16
C ASP A 243 -10.43 -16.26 -2.25
N LEU A 244 -10.59 -14.99 -1.87
CA LEU A 244 -11.77 -14.54 -1.15
C LEU A 244 -13.02 -14.68 -2.03
N PRO A 245 -14.21 -14.99 -1.44
CA PRO A 245 -15.47 -14.99 -2.17
C PRO A 245 -15.69 -13.68 -2.93
N GLU A 246 -16.25 -13.74 -4.13
CA GLU A 246 -16.44 -12.57 -4.99
C GLU A 246 -17.35 -11.51 -4.37
N ASP A 247 -18.38 -11.91 -3.63
CA ASP A 247 -19.26 -11.00 -2.90
C ASP A 247 -18.53 -10.30 -1.74
N LEU A 248 -17.61 -10.98 -1.04
CA LEU A 248 -16.74 -10.36 -0.05
C LEU A 248 -15.74 -9.39 -0.69
N LYS A 249 -15.09 -9.78 -1.80
CA LYS A 249 -14.20 -8.88 -2.56
C LYS A 249 -14.94 -7.63 -3.04
N ALA A 250 -16.15 -7.79 -3.55
CA ALA A 250 -17.00 -6.68 -3.98
C ALA A 250 -17.36 -5.76 -2.80
N ALA A 251 -17.73 -6.32 -1.64
CA ALA A 251 -18.03 -5.55 -0.43
C ALA A 251 -16.81 -4.77 0.07
N ILE A 252 -15.63 -5.39 0.13
CA ILE A 252 -14.36 -4.73 0.52
C ILE A 252 -14.04 -3.59 -0.44
N ARG A 253 -14.07 -3.86 -1.76
CA ARG A 253 -13.79 -2.86 -2.79
C ARG A 253 -14.74 -1.67 -2.68
N ASN A 254 -16.05 -1.93 -2.54
CA ASN A 254 -17.04 -0.88 -2.40
C ASN A 254 -16.83 -0.05 -1.13
N ALA A 255 -16.57 -0.67 0.01
CA ALA A 255 -16.27 0.04 1.25
C ALA A 255 -15.03 0.94 1.10
N VAL A 256 -13.92 0.39 0.61
CA VAL A 256 -12.64 1.11 0.48
C VAL A 256 -12.73 2.26 -0.52
N LEU A 257 -13.32 2.06 -1.71
CA LEU A 257 -13.40 3.13 -2.72
C LEU A 257 -14.36 4.26 -2.33
N ASN A 258 -15.32 4.00 -1.45
CA ASN A 258 -16.29 5.01 -1.02
C ASN A 258 -15.98 5.64 0.35
N ILE A 259 -14.88 5.30 1.00
CA ILE A 259 -14.56 5.81 2.35
C ILE A 259 -14.51 7.35 2.40
N ALA A 260 -13.94 8.00 1.40
CA ALA A 260 -13.84 9.45 1.36
C ALA A 260 -15.21 10.16 1.38
N THR A 261 -16.27 9.48 0.90
CA THR A 261 -17.65 9.99 0.88
C THR A 261 -18.42 9.54 2.12
N LYS A 262 -18.21 8.29 2.57
CA LYS A 262 -18.99 7.70 3.66
C LYS A 262 -18.45 8.04 5.05
N ASP A 263 -17.13 8.14 5.17
CA ASP A 263 -16.43 8.51 6.41
C ASP A 263 -15.17 9.32 6.07
N LYS A 264 -15.39 10.59 5.74
CA LYS A 264 -14.29 11.51 5.41
C LYS A 264 -13.28 11.64 6.55
N ALA A 265 -13.71 11.56 7.79
CA ALA A 265 -12.81 11.68 8.93
C ALA A 265 -11.84 10.51 9.03
N ALA A 266 -12.33 9.27 8.81
CA ALA A 266 -11.48 8.09 8.73
C ALA A 266 -10.54 8.14 7.53
N PHE A 267 -11.02 8.63 6.37
CA PHE A 267 -10.18 8.83 5.17
C PHE A 267 -9.07 9.86 5.41
N ASP A 268 -9.42 11.05 5.93
CA ASP A 268 -8.46 12.10 6.22
C ASP A 268 -7.43 11.67 7.29
N LYS A 269 -7.81 10.78 8.22
CA LYS A 269 -6.87 10.26 9.22
C LYS A 269 -5.76 9.41 8.57
N ILE A 270 -6.08 8.63 7.52
CA ILE A 270 -5.09 7.83 6.78
C ILE A 270 -4.16 8.72 5.96
N TYR A 271 -4.73 9.69 5.24
CA TYR A 271 -4.02 10.47 4.22
C TYR A 271 -3.74 11.93 4.64
N GLU A 272 -3.98 12.26 5.92
CA GLU A 272 -3.77 13.61 6.49
C GLU A 272 -4.45 14.72 5.68
N GLY A 273 -5.58 14.42 5.03
CA GLY A 273 -6.31 15.34 4.16
C GLY A 273 -5.57 15.71 2.87
N LYS A 274 -4.52 14.97 2.49
CA LYS A 274 -3.65 15.28 1.35
C LYS A 274 -4.00 14.52 0.07
N SER A 275 -4.91 13.53 0.15
CA SER A 275 -5.26 12.69 -0.99
C SER A 275 -6.70 12.96 -1.47
N ARG A 276 -6.93 12.71 -2.76
CA ARG A 276 -8.27 12.59 -3.36
C ARG A 276 -8.87 11.22 -3.03
N PRO A 277 -10.17 11.01 -3.29
CA PRO A 277 -10.76 9.67 -3.14
C PRO A 277 -9.94 8.59 -3.85
N LEU A 278 -9.88 7.41 -3.23
CA LEU A 278 -9.19 6.27 -3.81
C LEU A 278 -9.81 5.88 -5.15
N GLU A 279 -9.00 5.38 -6.06
CA GLU A 279 -9.46 4.86 -7.33
C GLU A 279 -9.21 3.35 -7.45
N ALA A 280 -10.01 2.71 -8.31
CA ALA A 280 -9.78 1.30 -8.63
C ALA A 280 -8.48 1.12 -9.41
N VAL A 281 -7.78 0.03 -9.12
CA VAL A 281 -6.56 -0.37 -9.83
C VAL A 281 -6.56 -1.89 -9.98
N ASP A 282 -5.88 -2.39 -10.99
CA ASP A 282 -5.56 -3.80 -11.14
C ASP A 282 -4.05 -4.07 -11.00
N SER A 283 -3.70 -5.34 -10.86
CA SER A 283 -2.31 -5.76 -10.65
C SER A 283 -1.38 -5.44 -11.85
N LYS A 284 -1.92 -5.19 -13.06
CA LYS A 284 -1.12 -4.84 -14.26
C LYS A 284 -0.42 -3.50 -14.12
N ALA A 285 -1.01 -2.57 -13.34
CA ALA A 285 -0.38 -1.28 -13.05
C ALA A 285 1.01 -1.42 -12.43
N TYR A 286 1.32 -2.57 -11.84
CA TYR A 286 2.59 -2.85 -11.14
C TYR A 286 3.61 -3.63 -11.99
N GLU A 287 3.33 -3.90 -13.28
CA GLU A 287 4.27 -4.57 -14.19
C GLU A 287 5.65 -3.86 -14.28
N PRO A 288 5.74 -2.51 -14.33
CA PRO A 288 7.04 -1.84 -14.30
C PRO A 288 7.83 -2.15 -13.03
N VAL A 289 7.15 -2.23 -11.88
CA VAL A 289 7.79 -2.56 -10.60
C VAL A 289 8.23 -4.02 -10.56
N ILE A 290 7.43 -4.94 -11.13
CA ILE A 290 7.82 -6.35 -11.28
C ILE A 290 9.13 -6.47 -12.10
N LYS A 291 9.26 -5.72 -13.19
CA LYS A 291 10.50 -5.66 -13.98
C LYS A 291 11.67 -5.13 -13.18
N LEU A 292 11.44 -4.06 -12.42
CA LEU A 292 12.45 -3.48 -11.50
C LEU A 292 12.94 -4.52 -10.48
N ILE A 293 12.03 -5.24 -9.82
CA ILE A 293 12.38 -6.24 -8.81
C ILE A 293 13.22 -7.38 -9.44
N LYS A 294 12.81 -7.89 -10.60
CA LYS A 294 13.58 -8.92 -11.33
C LYS A 294 15.00 -8.43 -11.62
N PHE A 295 15.15 -7.19 -12.10
CA PHE A 295 16.44 -6.59 -12.38
C PHE A 295 17.32 -6.49 -11.11
N VAL A 296 16.76 -5.97 -10.01
CA VAL A 296 17.50 -5.85 -8.74
C VAL A 296 17.91 -7.22 -8.19
N ASP A 297 17.07 -8.24 -8.36
CA ASP A 297 17.40 -9.61 -7.95
C ASP A 297 18.55 -10.21 -8.80
N GLU A 298 18.57 -9.93 -10.10
CA GLU A 298 19.68 -10.34 -10.97
C GLU A 298 21.00 -9.67 -10.59
N LEU A 299 20.98 -8.37 -10.22
CA LEU A 299 22.17 -7.70 -9.71
C LEU A 299 22.73 -8.39 -8.47
N LYS A 300 21.85 -8.84 -7.55
CA LYS A 300 22.28 -9.55 -6.34
C LYS A 300 22.87 -10.94 -6.64
N LYS A 301 22.29 -11.67 -7.61
CA LYS A 301 22.77 -13.02 -8.00
C LYS A 301 24.17 -12.98 -8.63
N LYS A 302 24.44 -11.99 -9.51
CA LYS A 302 25.76 -11.83 -10.16
C LYS A 302 26.89 -11.57 -9.18
N LYS A 303 26.60 -11.26 -7.92
CA LYS A 303 27.57 -10.92 -6.86
C LYS A 303 27.81 -12.05 -5.87
N GLY A 304 26.95 -13.06 -5.83
CA GLY A 304 27.08 -14.24 -4.98
C GLY A 304 27.79 -15.41 -5.67
N SER A 305 28.14 -15.23 -6.92
CA SER A 305 28.97 -16.14 -7.74
C SER A 305 30.37 -15.54 -7.94
#